data_49a569dd3fc910ca0ef5c6e9985be58a
#
_entry.id   49a569dd3fc910ca0ef5c6e9985be58a
#
_cell.length_a   1.000
_cell.length_b   1.000
_cell.length_c   1.000
_cell.angle_alpha   90.00
_cell.angle_beta   90.00
_cell.angle_gamma   90.00
#
_symmetry.space_group_name_H-M   'P 1'
#
loop_
_entity.id
_entity.type
_entity.pdbx_description
1 polymer ?
#
loop_
_entity_poly.entity_id
_entity_poly.type
_entity_poly.pdbx_seq_one_letter_code
_entity_poly.pdbx_strand_id
1 'polypeptide(L)'
;MDRLVAVVEALRDHCPWTAALTHADLAEYLVEEAYEAVAEIESRDAAAWADVPARRADGAYPALAAELGDVLFQVVLHAAVSRAPGAPAETAGFRLDDAADALTAKMIRRNPLVLTPEGGLRPAEELAAVTPEAVELAWERVKAQERAAAGCSSAAPAHEDGGTGPSLAA
;
A
#
# COMPACT_ATOMS: atom_id res chain seq x y z
N MET A 1 15.28 -3.72 5.64
CA MET A 1 14.33 -4.06 4.58
C MET A 1 14.99 -4.85 3.46
N ASP A 2 16.18 -4.49 3.01
CA ASP A 2 16.92 -5.09 1.89
C ASP A 2 17.10 -6.61 1.99
N ARG A 3 17.36 -7.14 3.20
CA ARG A 3 17.49 -8.59 3.42
C ARG A 3 16.18 -9.34 3.13
N LEU A 4 15.01 -8.77 3.52
CA LEU A 4 13.72 -9.39 3.24
C LEU A 4 13.45 -9.40 1.74
N VAL A 5 13.67 -8.28 1.06
CA VAL A 5 13.52 -8.18 -0.40
C VAL A 5 14.41 -9.22 -1.08
N ALA A 6 15.69 -9.31 -0.74
CA ALA A 6 16.63 -10.27 -1.34
C ALA A 6 16.18 -11.74 -1.13
N VAL A 7 15.63 -12.08 0.04
CA VAL A 7 15.10 -13.43 0.31
C VAL A 7 13.87 -13.71 -0.57
N VAL A 8 12.94 -12.78 -0.68
CA VAL A 8 11.72 -12.96 -1.49
C VAL A 8 12.07 -13.04 -2.98
N GLU A 9 13.00 -12.22 -3.47
CA GLU A 9 13.49 -12.30 -4.84
C GLU A 9 14.16 -13.65 -5.13
N ALA A 10 14.97 -14.16 -4.21
CA ALA A 10 15.57 -15.51 -4.35
C ALA A 10 14.51 -16.61 -4.38
N LEU A 11 13.45 -16.49 -3.58
CA LEU A 11 12.30 -17.41 -3.63
C LEU A 11 11.59 -17.31 -4.98
N ARG A 12 11.37 -16.09 -5.48
CA ARG A 12 10.75 -15.87 -6.80
C ARG A 12 11.54 -16.56 -7.91
N ASP A 13 12.87 -16.52 -7.85
CA ASP A 13 13.72 -17.03 -8.92
C ASP A 13 13.98 -18.54 -8.82
N HIS A 14 13.93 -19.14 -7.62
CA HIS A 14 14.41 -20.49 -7.38
C HIS A 14 13.40 -21.43 -6.73
N CYS A 15 12.30 -20.94 -6.17
CA CYS A 15 11.24 -21.79 -5.62
C CYS A 15 10.16 -22.04 -6.69
N PRO A 16 9.90 -23.29 -7.09
CA PRO A 16 8.92 -23.59 -8.13
C PRO A 16 7.50 -23.10 -7.79
N TRP A 17 7.14 -23.10 -6.51
CA TRP A 17 5.84 -22.62 -6.07
C TRP A 17 5.75 -21.10 -6.23
N THR A 18 6.69 -20.33 -5.68
CA THR A 18 6.69 -18.87 -5.77
C THR A 18 6.85 -18.39 -7.21
N ALA A 19 7.64 -19.10 -8.03
CA ALA A 19 7.83 -18.80 -9.44
C ALA A 19 6.54 -18.92 -10.27
N ALA A 20 5.60 -19.75 -9.85
CA ALA A 20 4.31 -19.94 -10.54
C ALA A 20 3.26 -18.90 -10.15
N LEU A 21 3.41 -18.19 -9.03
CA LEU A 21 2.40 -17.26 -8.50
C LEU A 21 2.22 -16.04 -9.39
N THR A 22 0.96 -15.58 -9.45
CA THR A 22 0.54 -14.32 -10.07
C THR A 22 -0.07 -13.38 -9.02
N HIS A 23 -0.34 -12.14 -9.39
CA HIS A 23 -1.08 -11.20 -8.53
C HIS A 23 -2.47 -11.72 -8.13
N ALA A 24 -3.13 -12.45 -9.04
CA ALA A 24 -4.46 -13.01 -8.78
C ALA A 24 -4.41 -14.11 -7.72
N ASP A 25 -3.39 -14.97 -7.76
CA ASP A 25 -3.20 -16.04 -6.77
C ASP A 25 -2.91 -15.49 -5.38
N LEU A 26 -2.22 -14.34 -5.31
CA LEU A 26 -1.87 -13.69 -4.05
C LEU A 26 -3.03 -12.94 -3.39
N ALA A 27 -4.09 -12.64 -4.11
CA ALA A 27 -5.20 -11.84 -3.58
C ALA A 27 -5.90 -12.52 -2.39
N GLU A 28 -6.06 -13.84 -2.43
CA GLU A 28 -6.65 -14.63 -1.34
C GLU A 28 -5.75 -14.62 -0.10
N TYR A 29 -4.46 -14.88 -0.28
CA TYR A 29 -3.49 -14.85 0.82
C TYR A 29 -3.40 -13.47 1.49
N LEU A 30 -3.38 -12.38 0.73
CA LEU A 30 -3.38 -11.03 1.30
C LEU A 30 -4.58 -10.78 2.21
N VAL A 31 -5.76 -11.31 1.87
CA VAL A 31 -6.96 -11.20 2.70
C VAL A 31 -6.85 -12.08 3.94
N GLU A 32 -6.35 -13.31 3.80
CA GLU A 32 -6.13 -14.26 4.90
C GLU A 32 -5.19 -13.66 5.95
N GLU A 33 -3.99 -13.23 5.57
CA GLU A 33 -3.02 -12.61 6.48
C GLU A 33 -3.56 -11.34 7.16
N ALA A 34 -4.36 -10.54 6.43
CA ALA A 34 -5.00 -9.38 7.02
C ALA A 34 -6.02 -9.78 8.11
N TYR A 35 -6.77 -10.89 7.94
CA TYR A 35 -7.69 -11.38 8.96
C TYR A 35 -6.96 -11.98 10.15
N GLU A 36 -5.82 -12.66 9.98
CA GLU A 36 -5.00 -13.18 11.07
C GLU A 36 -4.43 -12.03 11.92
N ALA A 37 -3.92 -10.98 11.28
CA ALA A 37 -3.49 -9.78 11.97
C ALA A 37 -4.65 -9.12 12.75
N VAL A 38 -5.85 -9.03 12.18
CA VAL A 38 -7.05 -8.53 12.87
C VAL A 38 -7.41 -9.40 14.06
N ALA A 39 -7.39 -10.73 13.91
CA ALA A 39 -7.70 -11.66 15.01
C ALA A 39 -6.73 -11.49 16.18
N GLU A 40 -5.42 -11.31 15.91
CA GLU A 40 -4.45 -11.02 16.98
C GLU A 40 -4.74 -9.68 17.66
N ILE A 41 -5.10 -8.62 16.91
CA ILE A 41 -5.48 -7.32 17.47
C ILE A 41 -6.74 -7.46 18.34
N GLU A 42 -7.76 -8.15 17.87
CA GLU A 42 -9.04 -8.34 18.57
C GLU A 42 -8.95 -9.32 19.76
N SER A 43 -7.86 -10.08 19.88
CA SER A 43 -7.61 -10.98 21.00
C SER A 43 -7.56 -10.26 22.35
N ARG A 44 -7.40 -8.92 22.35
CA ARG A 44 -7.31 -8.06 23.52
C ARG A 44 -8.05 -6.75 23.29
N ASP A 45 -8.59 -6.19 24.36
CA ASP A 45 -9.22 -4.87 24.32
C ASP A 45 -8.19 -3.72 24.30
N ALA A 46 -8.66 -2.49 24.03
CA ALA A 46 -7.82 -1.31 23.94
C ALA A 46 -7.05 -1.00 25.23
N ALA A 47 -7.63 -1.29 26.41
CA ALA A 47 -6.98 -1.06 27.69
C ALA A 47 -5.83 -2.05 27.91
N ALA A 48 -6.01 -3.31 27.49
CA ALA A 48 -4.95 -4.30 27.53
C ALA A 48 -3.80 -3.94 26.58
N TRP A 49 -4.08 -3.45 25.38
CA TRP A 49 -3.05 -2.99 24.44
C TRP A 49 -2.29 -1.75 24.95
N ALA A 50 -2.94 -0.88 25.75
CA ALA A 50 -2.29 0.31 26.32
C ALA A 50 -1.19 -0.04 27.35
N ASP A 51 -1.24 -1.23 27.98
CA ASP A 51 -0.20 -1.70 28.89
C ASP A 51 0.99 -2.30 28.12
N VAL A 52 1.81 -1.43 27.53
CA VAL A 52 2.97 -1.81 26.71
C VAL A 52 3.95 -2.74 27.45
N PRO A 53 4.34 -2.48 28.75
CA PRO A 53 5.22 -3.41 29.48
C PRO A 53 4.65 -4.81 29.61
N ALA A 54 3.35 -4.94 29.97
CA ALA A 54 2.69 -6.25 30.09
C ALA A 54 2.64 -6.98 28.73
N ARG A 55 2.30 -6.26 27.63
CA ARG A 55 2.24 -6.85 26.27
C ARG A 55 3.59 -7.32 25.74
N ARG A 56 4.67 -6.66 26.18
CA ARG A 56 6.03 -7.16 25.89
C ARG A 56 6.34 -8.43 26.67
N ALA A 57 5.96 -8.49 27.93
CA ALA A 57 6.26 -9.60 28.81
C ALA A 57 5.48 -10.89 28.45
N ASP A 58 4.24 -10.78 28.01
CA ASP A 58 3.39 -11.92 27.63
C ASP A 58 3.50 -12.36 26.17
N GLY A 59 4.33 -11.70 25.38
CA GLY A 59 4.56 -12.04 23.99
C GLY A 59 3.53 -11.51 23.00
N ALA A 60 2.56 -10.66 23.41
CA ALA A 60 1.54 -10.14 22.51
C ALA A 60 2.11 -9.27 21.37
N TYR A 61 3.08 -8.40 21.65
CA TYR A 61 3.72 -7.61 20.58
C TYR A 61 4.57 -8.46 19.63
N PRO A 62 5.34 -9.45 20.06
CA PRO A 62 5.96 -10.41 19.16
C PRO A 62 4.97 -11.16 18.26
N ALA A 63 3.82 -11.60 18.79
CA ALA A 63 2.77 -12.25 18.00
C ALA A 63 2.19 -11.30 16.95
N LEU A 64 1.74 -10.11 17.36
CA LEU A 64 1.23 -9.11 16.43
C LEU A 64 2.28 -8.70 15.36
N ALA A 65 3.56 -8.64 15.74
CA ALA A 65 4.63 -8.33 14.79
C ALA A 65 4.86 -9.45 13.77
N ALA A 66 4.58 -10.72 14.14
CA ALA A 66 4.62 -11.84 13.21
C ALA A 66 3.49 -11.71 12.17
N GLU A 67 2.24 -11.57 12.62
CA GLU A 67 1.09 -11.42 11.71
C GLU A 67 1.21 -10.20 10.78
N LEU A 68 1.66 -9.04 11.30
CA LEU A 68 1.94 -7.88 10.45
C LEU A 68 3.15 -8.12 9.52
N GLY A 69 4.07 -9.02 9.89
CA GLY A 69 5.16 -9.48 9.05
C GLY A 69 4.66 -10.26 7.84
N ASP A 70 3.63 -11.10 8.02
CA ASP A 70 3.02 -11.88 6.95
C ASP A 70 2.22 -10.98 5.99
N VAL A 71 1.50 -9.96 6.49
CA VAL A 71 0.93 -8.91 5.64
C VAL A 71 2.02 -8.16 4.84
N LEU A 72 3.15 -7.81 5.48
CA LEU A 72 4.27 -7.18 4.79
C LEU A 72 4.89 -8.10 3.75
N PHE A 73 4.97 -9.41 4.02
CA PHE A 73 5.45 -10.39 3.05
C PHE A 73 4.59 -10.38 1.78
N GLN A 74 3.26 -10.28 1.88
CA GLN A 74 2.38 -10.16 0.71
C GLN A 74 2.74 -8.93 -0.14
N VAL A 75 3.01 -7.78 0.49
CA VAL A 75 3.41 -6.56 -0.25
C VAL A 75 4.72 -6.76 -1.01
N VAL A 76 5.72 -7.36 -0.34
CA VAL A 76 7.04 -7.64 -0.96
C VAL A 76 6.92 -8.68 -2.07
N LEU A 77 6.09 -9.70 -1.87
CA LEU A 77 5.86 -10.75 -2.85
C LEU A 77 5.13 -10.22 -4.09
N HIS A 78 4.16 -9.31 -3.93
CA HIS A 78 3.54 -8.61 -5.06
C HIS A 78 4.57 -7.82 -5.89
N ALA A 79 5.54 -7.16 -5.26
CA ALA A 79 6.62 -6.49 -5.98
C ALA A 79 7.49 -7.50 -6.74
N ALA A 80 7.86 -8.61 -6.13
CA ALA A 80 8.65 -9.67 -6.77
C ALA A 80 7.91 -10.35 -7.94
N VAL A 81 6.60 -10.58 -7.80
CA VAL A 81 5.74 -11.18 -8.83
C VAL A 81 5.53 -10.25 -10.03
N SER A 82 5.76 -8.95 -9.89
CA SER A 82 5.64 -7.97 -10.99
C SER A 82 6.69 -8.17 -12.10
N ARG A 83 7.68 -9.06 -11.91
CA ARG A 83 8.64 -9.50 -12.93
C ARG A 83 8.56 -11.00 -13.20
N ALA A 84 9.01 -11.43 -14.36
CA ALA A 84 9.16 -12.85 -14.64
C ALA A 84 10.29 -13.47 -13.78
N PRO A 85 10.16 -14.74 -13.34
CA PRO A 85 11.23 -15.43 -12.62
C PRO A 85 12.56 -15.42 -13.39
N GLY A 86 13.68 -15.14 -12.71
CA GLY A 86 15.00 -15.06 -13.31
C GLY A 86 15.23 -13.85 -14.23
N ALA A 87 14.22 -12.99 -14.44
CA ALA A 87 14.40 -11.77 -15.21
C ALA A 87 15.18 -10.70 -14.41
N PRO A 88 15.91 -9.80 -15.07
CA PRO A 88 16.60 -8.70 -14.38
C PRO A 88 15.64 -7.84 -13.54
N ALA A 89 16.10 -7.36 -12.38
CA ALA A 89 15.29 -6.55 -11.46
C ALA A 89 14.71 -5.28 -12.10
N GLU A 90 15.40 -4.75 -13.11
CA GLU A 90 14.99 -3.56 -13.86
C GLU A 90 13.73 -3.78 -14.71
N THR A 91 13.36 -5.05 -14.94
CA THR A 91 12.16 -5.43 -15.70
C THR A 91 10.90 -5.54 -14.84
N ALA A 92 11.00 -5.33 -13.53
CA ALA A 92 9.85 -5.35 -12.63
C ALA A 92 8.85 -4.25 -12.99
N GLY A 93 7.57 -4.56 -12.92
CA GLY A 93 6.49 -3.58 -13.12
C GLY A 93 6.46 -2.52 -12.03
N PHE A 94 6.86 -2.89 -10.81
CA PHE A 94 7.14 -1.97 -9.70
C PHE A 94 8.02 -2.67 -8.66
N ARG A 95 8.69 -1.90 -7.82
CA ARG A 95 9.52 -2.36 -6.70
C ARG A 95 8.87 -1.99 -5.37
N LEU A 96 9.34 -2.59 -4.30
CA LEU A 96 8.88 -2.24 -2.96
C LEU A 96 9.07 -0.75 -2.65
N ASP A 97 10.19 -0.16 -3.11
CA ASP A 97 10.46 1.26 -2.93
C ASP A 97 9.41 2.13 -3.62
N ASP A 98 8.92 1.75 -4.80
CA ASP A 98 7.86 2.49 -5.49
C ASP A 98 6.55 2.52 -4.67
N ALA A 99 6.22 1.39 -4.02
CA ALA A 99 5.07 1.34 -3.12
C ALA A 99 5.27 2.20 -1.87
N ALA A 100 6.48 2.18 -1.30
CA ALA A 100 6.85 2.99 -0.14
C ALA A 100 6.83 4.49 -0.47
N ASP A 101 7.37 4.88 -1.62
CA ASP A 101 7.39 6.27 -2.09
C ASP A 101 5.98 6.77 -2.37
N ALA A 102 5.13 5.96 -3.03
CA ALA A 102 3.74 6.30 -3.27
C ALA A 102 2.96 6.50 -1.95
N LEU A 103 3.20 5.64 -0.96
CA LEU A 103 2.60 5.79 0.38
C LEU A 103 3.12 7.04 1.08
N THR A 104 4.44 7.29 1.05
CA THR A 104 5.08 8.46 1.67
C THR A 104 4.50 9.75 1.09
N ALA A 105 4.45 9.89 -0.23
CA ALA A 105 3.85 11.04 -0.90
C ALA A 105 2.37 11.23 -0.53
N LYS A 106 1.62 10.14 -0.40
CA LYS A 106 0.24 10.16 0.06
C LYS A 106 0.12 10.65 1.51
N MET A 107 0.98 10.17 2.41
CA MET A 107 0.97 10.59 3.82
C MET A 107 1.31 12.06 3.99
N ILE A 108 2.33 12.56 3.29
CA ILE A 108 2.69 13.99 3.27
C ILE A 108 1.49 14.82 2.81
N ARG A 109 0.93 14.49 1.67
CA ARG A 109 -0.19 15.25 1.07
C ARG A 109 -1.46 15.24 1.93
N ARG A 110 -1.76 14.11 2.59
CA ARG A 110 -2.97 13.97 3.42
C ARG A 110 -2.83 14.51 4.84
N ASN A 111 -1.62 14.88 5.26
CA ASN A 111 -1.36 15.44 6.60
C ASN A 111 -0.80 16.88 6.55
N PRO A 112 -1.48 17.82 5.86
CA PRO A 112 -0.95 19.18 5.65
C PRO A 112 -0.88 20.04 6.93
N LEU A 113 -1.54 19.61 7.99
CA LEU A 113 -1.48 20.29 9.29
C LEU A 113 -0.26 19.85 10.12
N VAL A 114 0.37 18.73 9.78
CA VAL A 114 1.51 18.16 10.51
C VAL A 114 2.79 18.27 9.69
N LEU A 115 2.69 18.04 8.38
CA LEU A 115 3.83 17.98 7.47
C LEU A 115 3.83 19.15 6.49
N THR A 116 5.02 19.60 6.13
CA THR A 116 5.22 20.51 5.00
C THR A 116 5.13 19.75 3.67
N PRO A 117 4.97 20.41 2.52
CA PRO A 117 4.96 19.75 1.22
C PRO A 117 6.23 18.94 0.92
N GLU A 118 7.36 19.30 1.55
CA GLU A 118 8.65 18.61 1.44
C GLU A 118 8.79 17.43 2.42
N GLY A 119 7.76 17.17 3.26
CA GLY A 119 7.74 16.06 4.21
C GLY A 119 8.39 16.39 5.57
N GLY A 120 8.81 17.62 5.81
CA GLY A 120 9.30 18.07 7.12
C GLY A 120 8.15 18.33 8.10
N LEU A 121 8.45 18.38 9.40
CA LEU A 121 7.48 18.79 10.40
C LEU A 121 7.19 20.29 10.30
N ARG A 122 5.95 20.69 10.55
CA ARG A 122 5.59 22.09 10.73
C ARG A 122 6.17 22.65 12.04
N PRO A 123 6.28 23.99 12.17
CA PRO A 123 6.74 24.64 13.39
C PRO A 123 5.97 24.17 14.64
N ALA A 124 6.66 24.08 15.77
CA ALA A 124 6.09 23.56 17.02
C ALA A 124 4.85 24.34 17.50
N GLU A 125 4.84 25.67 17.28
CA GLU A 125 3.70 26.50 17.60
C GLU A 125 2.45 26.18 16.75
N GLU A 126 2.62 25.82 15.49
CA GLU A 126 1.51 25.36 14.62
C GLU A 126 1.01 24.00 15.09
N LEU A 127 1.93 23.06 15.37
CA LEU A 127 1.60 21.71 15.82
C LEU A 127 0.85 21.70 17.16
N ALA A 128 1.19 22.64 18.08
CA ALA A 128 0.53 22.75 19.38
C ALA A 128 -0.97 23.14 19.27
N ALA A 129 -1.38 23.72 18.15
CA ALA A 129 -2.77 24.11 17.89
C ALA A 129 -3.57 23.05 17.11
N VAL A 130 -2.94 21.98 16.67
CA VAL A 130 -3.58 20.92 15.87
C VAL A 130 -4.43 20.01 16.77
N THR A 131 -5.70 19.82 16.43
CA THR A 131 -6.59 18.89 17.12
C THR A 131 -6.86 17.65 16.26
N PRO A 132 -7.24 16.51 16.86
CA PRO A 132 -7.61 15.30 16.10
C PRO A 132 -8.69 15.57 15.05
N GLU A 133 -9.71 16.34 15.41
CA GLU A 133 -10.85 16.67 14.53
C GLU A 133 -10.39 17.52 13.34
N ALA A 134 -9.45 18.45 13.54
CA ALA A 134 -8.87 19.26 12.47
C ALA A 134 -8.08 18.38 11.48
N VAL A 135 -7.33 17.40 11.99
CA VAL A 135 -6.58 16.44 11.16
C VAL A 135 -7.53 15.59 10.33
N GLU A 136 -8.58 15.04 10.94
CA GLU A 136 -9.58 14.22 10.24
C GLU A 136 -10.27 15.01 9.13
N LEU A 137 -10.70 16.24 9.42
CA LEU A 137 -11.34 17.12 8.43
C LEU A 137 -10.39 17.46 7.27
N ALA A 138 -9.12 17.75 7.55
CA ALA A 138 -8.12 18.03 6.53
C ALA A 138 -7.87 16.80 5.65
N TRP A 139 -7.77 15.62 6.25
CA TRP A 139 -7.59 14.34 5.58
C TRP A 139 -8.75 14.04 4.60
N GLU A 140 -10.00 14.16 5.05
CA GLU A 140 -11.17 13.92 4.19
C GLU A 140 -11.28 14.97 3.06
N ARG A 141 -10.91 16.22 3.31
CA ARG A 141 -10.85 17.25 2.26
C ARG A 141 -9.87 16.89 1.16
N VAL A 142 -8.65 16.47 1.52
CA VAL A 142 -7.63 16.06 0.53
C VAL A 142 -8.08 14.82 -0.24
N LYS A 143 -8.65 13.82 0.43
CA LYS A 143 -9.24 12.64 -0.25
C LYS A 143 -10.34 13.01 -1.24
N ALA A 144 -11.18 13.97 -0.91
CA ALA A 144 -12.22 14.45 -1.82
C ALA A 144 -11.63 15.14 -3.05
N GLN A 145 -10.59 15.95 -2.89
CA GLN A 145 -9.86 16.57 -3.99
C GLN A 145 -9.19 15.53 -4.90
N GLU A 146 -8.54 14.51 -4.33
CA GLU A 146 -7.92 13.41 -5.07
C GLU A 146 -8.96 12.65 -5.92
N ARG A 147 -10.14 12.34 -5.35
CA ARG A 147 -11.24 11.68 -6.09
C ARG A 147 -11.75 12.54 -7.23
N ALA A 148 -11.93 13.84 -7.02
CA ALA A 148 -12.38 14.76 -8.05
C ALA A 148 -11.36 14.87 -9.21
N ALA A 149 -10.06 14.93 -8.90
CA ALA A 149 -9.00 14.96 -9.88
C ALA A 149 -8.91 13.65 -10.70
N ALA A 150 -9.06 12.50 -10.04
CA ALA A 150 -9.07 11.20 -10.71
C ALA A 150 -10.29 11.02 -11.62
N GLY A 151 -11.48 11.48 -11.22
CA GLY A 151 -12.69 11.44 -12.04
C GLY A 151 -12.60 12.34 -13.28
N CYS A 152 -11.88 13.45 -13.20
CA CYS A 152 -11.63 14.33 -14.36
C CYS A 152 -10.63 13.73 -15.36
N SER A 153 -9.70 12.89 -14.91
CA SER A 153 -8.70 12.23 -15.78
C SER A 153 -9.25 11.01 -16.54
N SER A 154 -10.39 10.46 -16.12
CA SER A 154 -10.99 9.28 -16.75
C SER A 154 -11.96 9.60 -17.90
N ALA A 155 -12.24 10.86 -18.17
CA ALA A 155 -13.01 11.32 -19.32
C ALA A 155 -12.07 11.43 -20.54
N ALA A 156 -11.70 10.30 -21.15
CA ALA A 156 -11.07 10.28 -22.47
C ALA A 156 -12.06 10.80 -23.52
N PRO A 157 -11.62 11.56 -24.54
CA PRO A 157 -12.50 12.06 -25.59
C PRO A 157 -13.14 10.88 -26.32
N ALA A 158 -14.45 10.95 -26.49
CA ALA A 158 -15.21 10.02 -27.33
C ALA A 158 -14.57 10.03 -28.73
N HIS A 159 -14.19 8.86 -29.22
CA HIS A 159 -13.81 8.66 -30.60
C HIS A 159 -15.03 9.01 -31.46
N GLU A 160 -15.00 10.12 -32.20
CA GLU A 160 -15.94 10.37 -33.28
C GLU A 160 -15.66 9.36 -34.39
N ASP A 161 -16.51 8.34 -34.50
CA ASP A 161 -16.57 7.44 -35.63
C ASP A 161 -17.06 8.23 -36.86
N GLY A 162 -16.13 8.79 -37.59
CA GLY A 162 -16.35 9.30 -38.95
C GLY A 162 -16.45 8.15 -39.95
N GLY A 163 -17.54 7.39 -39.90
CA GLY A 163 -17.84 6.35 -40.86
C GLY A 163 -18.39 6.91 -42.17
N THR A 164 -17.55 7.17 -43.16
CA THR A 164 -17.95 7.22 -44.57
C THR A 164 -17.24 6.10 -45.34
N GLY A 165 -17.89 4.94 -45.38
CA GLY A 165 -17.53 3.85 -46.30
C GLY A 165 -18.13 4.12 -47.68
N PRO A 166 -17.39 3.92 -48.80
CA PRO A 166 -17.95 4.07 -50.12
C PRO A 166 -18.82 2.88 -50.52
N SER A 167 -20.02 3.20 -51.04
CA SER A 167 -20.91 2.27 -51.75
C SER A 167 -20.23 1.68 -52.97
N LEU A 168 -20.17 0.35 -53.09
CA LEU A 168 -19.90 -0.38 -54.31
C LEU A 168 -21.20 -1.02 -54.78
N ALA A 169 -21.81 -0.41 -55.81
CA ALA A 169 -22.80 -1.03 -56.67
C ALA A 169 -22.04 -1.69 -57.85
N ALA A 170 -22.31 -2.97 -58.07
CA ALA A 170 -22.52 -3.69 -59.37
C ALA A 170 -22.58 -5.19 -59.08
#